data_14e0432b8303a9af7274a695c2126dec
#
_entry.id   14e0432b8303a9af7274a695c2126dec
#
_cell.length_a   1.000
_cell.length_b   1.000
_cell.length_c   1.000
_cell.angle_alpha   90.00
_cell.angle_beta   90.00
_cell.angle_gamma   90.00
#
_symmetry.space_group_name_H-M   'P 1'
#
loop_
_entity.id
_entity.type
_entity.pdbx_description
1 polymer ?
#
loop_
_entity_poly.entity_id
_entity_poly.type
_entity_poly.pdbx_seq_one_letter_code
_entity_poly.pdbx_strand_id
1 'polypeptide(L)'
;VLCGAIPVYVNPEVDQRLGISLGMQREQVAKAIKEHPKAVAVLVNNPTYYGICSDLRAIVKMAHEAGMMCLVDEAHGTHFYFGGGLPVSAMEAGADMASVSMHKSGGSLTQSSLLLTGPDVHAGYVRQIINLTQTTSGSYLLMSSLDISRRNLAQRGRQIFHQVADMAEYAREEINAIGGYYAFGKELVNGNSVFDFDITKLSVHTLDIGLAGIEVYDILRDEYDIQIEFGDIGNILAYLSIGDRAQEVERLVSALAEIRRRFQTDGSGLLSQEYIDPQVVTSPQEAFYADKCSLPLRETEGKVCSEFVMCYPPGIPILAPGERITAEILDYIEYAKAKGCNMTGPEDPDILRLNVLTGRE
;
A
#
# COMPACT_ATOMS: atom_id res chain seq x y z
N VAL A 1 -3.55 13.53 11.69
CA VAL A 1 -4.58 14.14 12.52
C VAL A 1 -4.19 14.07 14.00
N LEU A 2 -4.02 12.89 14.60
CA LEU A 2 -3.86 12.74 16.07
C LEU A 2 -2.65 13.47 16.65
N CYS A 3 -1.50 13.42 16.01
CA CYS A 3 -0.27 14.05 16.50
C CYS A 3 -0.11 15.52 16.08
N GLY A 4 -1.03 16.08 15.29
CA GLY A 4 -0.93 17.45 14.78
C GLY A 4 0.23 17.69 13.81
N ALA A 5 0.78 16.64 13.22
CA ALA A 5 1.85 16.77 12.22
C ALA A 5 1.34 17.48 10.96
N ILE A 6 2.16 18.36 10.41
CA ILE A 6 1.93 18.98 9.11
C ILE A 6 2.67 18.14 8.08
N PRO A 7 1.97 17.40 7.21
CA PRO A 7 2.61 16.56 6.20
C PRO A 7 3.19 17.40 5.06
N VAL A 8 4.35 16.98 4.58
CA VAL A 8 4.92 17.41 3.31
C VAL A 8 5.00 16.17 2.44
N TYR A 9 4.18 16.11 1.42
CA TYR A 9 4.11 14.95 0.54
C TYR A 9 5.29 14.92 -0.44
N VAL A 10 5.92 13.76 -0.53
CA VAL A 10 6.90 13.44 -1.58
C VAL A 10 6.23 12.45 -2.51
N ASN A 11 5.75 12.95 -3.63
CA ASN A 11 4.99 12.15 -4.56
C ASN A 11 5.91 11.14 -5.27
N PRO A 12 5.56 9.84 -5.29
CA PRO A 12 6.27 8.84 -6.05
C PRO A 12 6.05 9.05 -7.56
N GLU A 13 6.91 8.49 -8.37
CA GLU A 13 6.65 8.32 -9.79
C GLU A 13 5.50 7.31 -10.01
N VAL A 14 4.80 7.43 -11.12
CA VAL A 14 3.73 6.51 -11.51
C VAL A 14 4.13 5.81 -12.81
N ASP A 15 4.03 4.49 -12.83
CA ASP A 15 4.11 3.73 -14.08
C ASP A 15 2.80 3.89 -14.85
N GLN A 16 2.84 4.64 -15.96
CA GLN A 16 1.64 4.97 -16.73
C GLN A 16 1.01 3.74 -17.42
N ARG A 17 1.80 2.72 -17.73
CA ARG A 17 1.29 1.49 -18.34
C ARG A 17 0.54 0.63 -17.33
N LEU A 18 1.12 0.49 -16.14
CA LEU A 18 0.58 -0.35 -15.08
C LEU A 18 -0.45 0.40 -14.21
N GLY A 19 -0.44 1.74 -14.24
CA GLY A 19 -1.29 2.57 -13.38
C GLY A 19 -0.96 2.45 -11.89
N ILE A 20 0.30 2.16 -11.52
CA ILE A 20 0.72 1.96 -10.14
C ILE A 20 1.74 3.01 -9.69
N SER A 21 1.65 3.40 -8.42
CA SER A 21 2.68 4.22 -7.79
C SER A 21 3.95 3.40 -7.55
N LEU A 22 5.09 3.98 -7.89
CA LEU A 22 6.42 3.40 -7.70
C LEU A 22 6.99 3.79 -6.32
N GLY A 23 8.29 3.62 -6.13
CA GLY A 23 9.00 4.02 -4.92
C GLY A 23 9.35 5.51 -4.90
N MET A 24 9.78 5.98 -3.73
CA MET A 24 10.27 7.35 -3.56
C MET A 24 11.64 7.53 -4.22
N GLN A 25 11.76 8.51 -5.09
CA GLN A 25 13.04 8.87 -5.74
C GLN A 25 13.93 9.63 -4.75
N ARG A 26 15.22 9.29 -4.72
CA ARG A 26 16.21 9.94 -3.84
C ARG A 26 16.28 11.45 -4.03
N GLU A 27 16.22 11.91 -5.25
CA GLU A 27 16.28 13.32 -5.63
C GLU A 27 15.10 14.12 -5.07
N GLN A 28 13.90 13.53 -5.10
CA GLN A 28 12.69 14.15 -4.55
C GLN A 28 12.75 14.22 -3.03
N VAL A 29 13.22 13.16 -2.37
CA VAL A 29 13.44 13.15 -0.92
C VAL A 29 14.47 14.20 -0.51
N ALA A 30 15.63 14.25 -1.19
CA ALA A 30 16.66 15.24 -0.92
C ALA A 30 16.16 16.69 -1.11
N LYS A 31 15.36 16.93 -2.16
CA LYS A 31 14.72 18.22 -2.40
C LYS A 31 13.78 18.59 -1.26
N ALA A 32 12.87 17.70 -0.87
CA ALA A 32 11.92 17.96 0.21
C ALA A 32 12.61 18.23 1.56
N ILE A 33 13.65 17.48 1.90
CA ILE A 33 14.46 17.70 3.11
C ILE A 33 15.09 19.12 3.08
N LYS A 34 15.63 19.52 1.94
CA LYS A 34 16.25 20.84 1.77
C LYS A 34 15.24 21.99 1.87
N GLU A 35 14.06 21.81 1.32
CA GLU A 35 12.99 22.81 1.32
C GLU A 35 12.28 22.90 2.70
N HIS A 36 12.31 21.81 3.49
CA HIS A 36 11.66 21.71 4.79
C HIS A 36 12.62 21.32 5.91
N PRO A 37 13.68 22.14 6.19
CA PRO A 37 14.72 21.81 7.16
C PRO A 37 14.23 21.75 8.63
N LYS A 38 12.99 22.14 8.89
CA LYS A 38 12.35 22.04 10.22
C LYS A 38 11.53 20.75 10.39
N ALA A 39 11.42 19.92 9.37
CA ALA A 39 10.77 18.61 9.49
C ALA A 39 11.52 17.76 10.51
N VAL A 40 10.79 16.97 11.26
CA VAL A 40 11.35 16.13 12.33
C VAL A 40 11.58 14.69 11.91
N ALA A 41 10.90 14.25 10.85
CA ALA A 41 11.02 12.89 10.35
C ALA A 41 10.70 12.80 8.86
N VAL A 42 11.25 11.76 8.23
CA VAL A 42 10.86 11.24 6.92
C VAL A 42 10.10 9.93 7.16
N LEU A 43 8.88 9.82 6.64
CA LEU A 43 8.08 8.60 6.68
C LEU A 43 8.07 7.95 5.31
N VAL A 44 8.42 6.68 5.25
CA VAL A 44 8.49 5.89 4.00
C VAL A 44 7.58 4.68 4.11
N ASN A 45 6.73 4.45 3.11
CA ASN A 45 6.05 3.17 2.92
C ASN A 45 6.94 2.25 2.07
N ASN A 46 7.45 1.16 2.65
CA ASN A 46 8.38 0.24 1.97
C ASN A 46 8.25 -1.21 2.50
N PRO A 47 7.91 -2.18 1.66
CA PRO A 47 7.55 -2.05 0.23
C PRO A 47 6.17 -1.40 0.02
N THR A 48 5.90 -0.97 -1.20
CA THR A 48 4.54 -0.64 -1.62
C THR A 48 3.67 -1.90 -1.69
N TYR A 49 2.37 -1.74 -1.87
CA TYR A 49 1.44 -2.87 -2.01
C TYR A 49 1.84 -3.82 -3.14
N TYR A 50 2.31 -3.27 -4.26
CA TYR A 50 2.75 -4.02 -5.45
C TYR A 50 4.15 -4.61 -5.34
N GLY A 51 4.84 -4.41 -4.21
CA GLY A 51 6.18 -4.96 -3.98
C GLY A 51 7.33 -4.05 -4.40
N ILE A 52 7.05 -2.81 -4.79
CA ILE A 52 8.10 -1.84 -5.16
C ILE A 52 8.83 -1.38 -3.90
N CYS A 53 10.16 -1.41 -3.93
CA CYS A 53 11.03 -0.91 -2.87
C CYS A 53 11.82 0.33 -3.32
N SER A 54 11.88 1.31 -2.42
CA SER A 54 12.71 2.52 -2.55
C SER A 54 14.15 2.23 -2.10
N ASP A 55 15.10 3.11 -2.45
CA ASP A 55 16.47 3.08 -1.90
C ASP A 55 16.45 3.52 -0.42
N LEU A 56 16.01 2.61 0.43
CA LEU A 56 15.77 2.90 1.84
C LEU A 56 17.08 3.27 2.57
N ARG A 57 18.22 2.65 2.21
CA ARG A 57 19.51 2.98 2.82
C ARG A 57 19.93 4.43 2.52
N ALA A 58 19.74 4.88 1.29
CA ALA A 58 20.04 6.26 0.92
C ALA A 58 19.07 7.24 1.60
N ILE A 59 17.77 6.93 1.68
CA ILE A 59 16.76 7.77 2.33
C ILE A 59 17.06 7.92 3.82
N VAL A 60 17.34 6.82 4.53
CA VAL A 60 17.74 6.83 5.95
C VAL A 60 18.96 7.71 6.16
N LYS A 61 20.00 7.54 5.34
CA LYS A 61 21.22 8.35 5.42
C LYS A 61 20.92 9.84 5.24
N MET A 62 20.15 10.23 4.24
CA MET A 62 19.77 11.63 4.00
C MET A 62 18.96 12.23 5.15
N ALA A 63 18.03 11.46 5.71
CA ALA A 63 17.25 11.89 6.88
C ALA A 63 18.15 12.16 8.09
N HIS A 64 19.05 11.23 8.42
CA HIS A 64 19.97 11.35 9.55
C HIS A 64 20.99 12.49 9.36
N GLU A 65 21.53 12.68 8.16
CA GLU A 65 22.41 13.81 7.84
C GLU A 65 21.73 15.18 8.03
N ALA A 66 20.39 15.23 7.89
CA ALA A 66 19.57 16.41 8.15
C ALA A 66 19.06 16.51 9.60
N GLY A 67 19.43 15.58 10.48
CA GLY A 67 18.96 15.54 11.87
C GLY A 67 17.50 15.11 12.03
N MET A 68 16.94 14.43 11.03
CA MET A 68 15.57 13.91 11.00
C MET A 68 15.56 12.41 11.30
N MET A 69 14.51 11.94 11.95
CA MET A 69 14.25 10.49 12.06
C MET A 69 13.78 9.92 10.73
N CYS A 70 14.08 8.63 10.49
CA CYS A 70 13.47 7.86 9.41
C CYS A 70 12.52 6.82 9.99
N LEU A 71 11.24 6.95 9.66
CA LEU A 71 10.17 6.05 10.08
C LEU A 71 9.71 5.25 8.87
N VAL A 72 9.49 3.95 9.03
CA VAL A 72 9.09 3.10 7.90
C VAL A 72 7.78 2.38 8.20
N ASP A 73 6.80 2.56 7.35
CA ASP A 73 5.68 1.64 7.27
C ASP A 73 6.11 0.42 6.45
N GLU A 74 6.46 -0.64 7.14
CA GLU A 74 6.91 -1.91 6.59
C GLU A 74 5.87 -3.01 6.81
N ALA A 75 4.59 -2.62 6.81
CA ALA A 75 3.49 -3.56 7.05
C ALA A 75 3.51 -4.77 6.09
N HIS A 76 3.99 -4.59 4.87
CA HIS A 76 4.12 -5.63 3.86
C HIS A 76 5.52 -6.26 3.77
N GLY A 77 6.47 -5.87 4.63
CA GLY A 77 7.87 -6.30 4.58
C GLY A 77 8.31 -7.21 5.71
N THR A 78 7.41 -7.82 6.48
CA THR A 78 7.74 -8.73 7.60
C THR A 78 8.77 -9.78 7.23
N HIS A 79 8.68 -10.35 6.05
CA HIS A 79 9.54 -11.43 5.56
C HIS A 79 10.96 -10.97 5.22
N PHE A 80 11.22 -9.69 5.02
CA PHE A 80 12.55 -9.14 4.74
C PHE A 80 13.55 -9.44 5.85
N TYR A 81 13.08 -9.64 7.08
CA TYR A 81 13.93 -10.01 8.23
C TYR A 81 14.39 -11.46 8.24
N PHE A 82 13.81 -12.32 7.40
CA PHE A 82 14.01 -13.77 7.49
C PHE A 82 14.52 -14.43 6.20
N GLY A 83 14.59 -13.70 5.09
CA GLY A 83 14.92 -14.27 3.78
C GLY A 83 16.25 -13.77 3.21
N GLY A 84 17.06 -14.66 2.63
CA GLY A 84 18.16 -14.28 1.74
C GLY A 84 17.63 -14.01 0.33
N GLY A 85 18.08 -12.91 -0.30
CA GLY A 85 17.63 -12.53 -1.66
C GLY A 85 16.34 -11.73 -1.72
N LEU A 86 15.77 -11.37 -0.57
CA LEU A 86 14.68 -10.41 -0.43
C LEU A 86 15.23 -8.98 -0.27
N PRO A 87 14.40 -7.95 -0.47
CA PRO A 87 14.80 -6.57 -0.27
C PRO A 87 15.30 -6.29 1.16
N VAL A 88 16.04 -5.20 1.33
CA VAL A 88 16.57 -4.79 2.64
C VAL A 88 15.43 -4.39 3.57
N SER A 89 15.45 -4.89 4.81
CA SER A 89 14.49 -4.49 5.85
C SER A 89 14.79 -3.10 6.40
N ALA A 90 13.78 -2.45 6.98
CA ALA A 90 13.91 -1.13 7.56
C ALA A 90 15.00 -1.05 8.64
N MET A 91 15.05 -2.01 9.57
CA MET A 91 16.07 -2.03 10.64
C MET A 91 17.47 -2.29 10.08
N GLU A 92 17.60 -3.14 9.07
CA GLU A 92 18.89 -3.37 8.40
C GLU A 92 19.35 -2.16 7.61
N ALA A 93 18.42 -1.38 7.06
CA ALA A 93 18.72 -0.10 6.40
C ALA A 93 19.12 1.01 7.40
N GLY A 94 18.90 0.80 8.70
CA GLY A 94 19.22 1.76 9.76
C GLY A 94 18.08 2.72 10.11
N ALA A 95 16.85 2.42 9.76
CA ALA A 95 15.69 3.24 10.14
C ALA A 95 15.53 3.31 11.67
N ASP A 96 14.99 4.43 12.17
CA ASP A 96 14.77 4.62 13.60
C ASP A 96 13.60 3.78 14.12
N MET A 97 12.53 3.68 13.36
CA MET A 97 11.38 2.86 13.72
C MET A 97 10.74 2.24 12.48
N ALA A 98 10.19 1.04 12.66
CA ALA A 98 9.40 0.37 11.62
C ALA A 98 8.13 -0.27 12.19
N SER A 99 7.01 -0.09 11.49
CA SER A 99 5.74 -0.76 11.77
C SER A 99 5.63 -2.00 10.88
N VAL A 100 5.55 -3.19 11.48
CA VAL A 100 5.61 -4.48 10.78
C VAL A 100 4.35 -5.29 11.10
N SER A 101 3.59 -5.68 10.07
CA SER A 101 2.37 -6.48 10.23
C SER A 101 2.68 -7.98 10.12
N MET A 102 2.93 -8.63 11.26
CA MET A 102 3.21 -10.07 11.29
C MET A 102 2.07 -10.93 10.73
N HIS A 103 0.83 -10.45 10.84
CA HIS A 103 -0.35 -11.17 10.35
C HIS A 103 -0.47 -11.21 8.82
N LYS A 104 0.26 -10.37 8.08
CA LYS A 104 0.20 -10.36 6.60
C LYS A 104 1.06 -11.48 5.99
N SER A 105 2.35 -11.51 6.24
CA SER A 105 3.25 -12.53 5.67
C SER A 105 3.88 -13.45 6.71
N GLY A 106 3.84 -13.09 7.99
CA GLY A 106 4.51 -13.83 9.05
C GLY A 106 3.70 -14.97 9.67
N GLY A 107 2.40 -15.09 9.35
CA GLY A 107 1.54 -16.21 9.78
C GLY A 107 0.97 -16.10 11.20
N SER A 108 0.97 -14.92 11.81
CA SER A 108 0.22 -14.70 13.06
C SER A 108 -1.25 -14.40 12.78
N LEU A 109 -2.08 -14.46 13.81
CA LEU A 109 -3.50 -14.09 13.71
C LEU A 109 -3.65 -12.60 13.38
N THR A 110 -4.76 -12.23 12.75
CA THR A 110 -5.07 -10.84 12.36
C THR A 110 -4.92 -9.86 13.53
N GLN A 111 -4.68 -8.60 13.23
CA GLN A 111 -4.45 -7.51 14.20
C GLN A 111 -3.19 -7.69 15.08
N SER A 112 -2.26 -8.55 14.70
CA SER A 112 -0.99 -8.72 15.39
C SER A 112 0.17 -8.11 14.61
N SER A 113 0.82 -7.12 15.20
CA SER A 113 1.89 -6.34 14.59
C SER A 113 3.04 -6.12 15.57
N LEU A 114 4.19 -5.73 15.05
CA LEU A 114 5.36 -5.34 15.81
C LEU A 114 5.71 -3.88 15.49
N LEU A 115 6.07 -3.12 16.50
CA LEU A 115 6.78 -1.86 16.34
C LEU A 115 8.26 -2.12 16.69
N LEU A 116 9.12 -2.02 15.69
CA LEU A 116 10.56 -2.18 15.83
C LEU A 116 11.20 -0.82 16.06
N THR A 117 12.22 -0.77 16.89
CA THR A 117 12.94 0.47 17.22
C THR A 117 14.44 0.27 17.07
N GLY A 118 15.10 1.27 16.50
CA GLY A 118 16.56 1.35 16.46
C GLY A 118 17.18 1.62 17.84
N PRO A 119 18.51 1.49 17.97
CA PRO A 119 19.20 1.59 19.25
C PRO A 119 19.10 2.98 19.91
N ASP A 120 18.96 4.03 19.11
CA ASP A 120 18.93 5.42 19.58
C ASP A 120 17.52 5.89 19.96
N VAL A 121 16.49 5.07 19.75
CA VAL A 121 15.11 5.37 20.10
C VAL A 121 14.84 5.04 21.56
N HIS A 122 14.32 6.01 22.32
CA HIS A 122 14.02 5.84 23.74
C HIS A 122 12.78 4.94 23.95
N ALA A 123 13.01 3.64 24.09
CA ALA A 123 11.97 2.61 24.20
C ALA A 123 10.93 2.86 25.32
N GLY A 124 11.34 3.51 26.44
CA GLY A 124 10.43 3.89 27.52
C GLY A 124 9.39 4.94 27.09
N TYR A 125 9.80 5.91 26.28
CA TYR A 125 8.89 6.91 25.73
C TYR A 125 7.93 6.28 24.71
N VAL A 126 8.44 5.44 23.81
CA VAL A 126 7.60 4.71 22.85
C VAL A 126 6.54 3.89 23.58
N ARG A 127 6.91 3.22 24.68
CA ARG A 127 5.95 2.46 25.51
C ARG A 127 4.85 3.35 26.11
N GLN A 128 5.19 4.55 26.54
CA GLN A 128 4.18 5.51 27.05
C GLN A 128 3.17 5.86 25.94
N ILE A 129 3.63 6.13 24.72
CA ILE A 129 2.74 6.44 23.60
C ILE A 129 1.87 5.23 23.23
N ILE A 130 2.43 4.02 23.21
CA ILE A 130 1.66 2.80 22.98
C ILE A 130 0.56 2.64 24.04
N ASN A 131 0.87 2.88 25.32
CA ASN A 131 -0.11 2.79 26.40
C ASN A 131 -1.24 3.81 26.28
N LEU A 132 -1.00 4.96 25.63
CA LEU A 132 -2.03 5.96 25.38
C LEU A 132 -2.92 5.64 24.19
N THR A 133 -2.37 4.93 23.20
CA THR A 133 -3.00 4.76 21.87
C THR A 133 -3.54 3.36 21.63
N GLN A 134 -3.08 2.36 22.38
CA GLN A 134 -3.46 0.96 22.22
C GLN A 134 -4.43 0.50 23.31
N THR A 135 -5.03 -0.66 23.08
CA THR A 135 -5.95 -1.28 24.06
C THR A 135 -5.27 -1.59 25.39
N THR A 136 -5.98 -1.43 26.50
CA THR A 136 -5.56 -1.88 27.84
C THR A 136 -5.83 -3.36 28.08
N SER A 137 -6.61 -4.01 27.20
CA SER A 137 -7.06 -5.41 27.29
C SER A 137 -6.49 -6.25 26.16
N GLY A 138 -5.17 -6.39 26.11
CA GLY A 138 -4.48 -7.18 25.08
C GLY A 138 -4.93 -8.64 25.06
N SER A 139 -5.25 -9.16 23.88
CA SER A 139 -5.63 -10.57 23.70
C SER A 139 -4.42 -11.49 23.83
N TYR A 140 -4.45 -12.40 24.80
CA TYR A 140 -3.41 -13.42 24.95
C TYR A 140 -3.33 -14.36 23.75
N LEU A 141 -4.44 -14.61 23.03
CA LEU A 141 -4.43 -15.40 21.79
C LEU A 141 -3.62 -14.72 20.70
N LEU A 142 -3.83 -13.42 20.50
CA LEU A 142 -3.06 -12.64 19.51
C LEU A 142 -1.59 -12.57 19.89
N MET A 143 -1.27 -12.27 21.15
CA MET A 143 0.11 -12.22 21.63
C MET A 143 0.82 -13.58 21.52
N SER A 144 0.13 -14.67 21.85
CA SER A 144 0.67 -16.03 21.72
C SER A 144 0.91 -16.39 20.24
N SER A 145 -0.03 -16.05 19.34
CA SER A 145 0.14 -16.29 17.91
C SER A 145 1.34 -15.53 17.35
N LEU A 146 1.55 -14.29 17.80
CA LEU A 146 2.67 -13.44 17.42
C LEU A 146 4.02 -14.07 17.83
N ASP A 147 4.12 -14.56 19.08
CA ASP A 147 5.34 -15.22 19.58
C ASP A 147 5.61 -16.56 18.88
N ILE A 148 4.56 -17.35 18.62
CA ILE A 148 4.70 -18.61 17.86
C ILE A 148 5.18 -18.33 16.44
N SER A 149 4.62 -17.32 15.75
CA SER A 149 5.07 -16.91 14.42
C SER A 149 6.52 -16.45 14.43
N ARG A 150 6.88 -15.54 15.34
CA ARG A 150 8.26 -15.08 15.52
C ARG A 150 9.22 -16.26 15.73
N ARG A 151 8.87 -17.21 16.60
CA ARG A 151 9.67 -18.40 16.87
C ARG A 151 9.84 -19.27 15.63
N ASN A 152 8.75 -19.53 14.90
CA ASN A 152 8.78 -20.31 13.67
C ASN A 152 9.70 -19.66 12.62
N LEU A 153 9.54 -18.35 12.41
CA LEU A 153 10.33 -17.60 11.45
C LEU A 153 11.81 -17.50 11.87
N ALA A 154 12.10 -17.34 13.15
CA ALA A 154 13.49 -17.34 13.64
C ALA A 154 14.20 -18.67 13.35
N GLN A 155 13.48 -19.78 13.39
CA GLN A 155 14.05 -21.12 13.17
C GLN A 155 14.06 -21.54 11.70
N ARG A 156 13.06 -21.18 10.91
CA ARG A 156 12.79 -21.72 9.58
C ARG A 156 12.54 -20.66 8.52
N GLY A 157 12.53 -19.38 8.86
CA GLY A 157 12.10 -18.29 7.98
C GLY A 157 12.86 -18.26 6.65
N ARG A 158 14.18 -18.47 6.66
CA ARG A 158 14.98 -18.51 5.43
C ARG A 158 14.50 -19.62 4.48
N GLN A 159 14.26 -20.82 4.98
CA GLN A 159 13.77 -21.94 4.17
C GLN A 159 12.35 -21.66 3.64
N ILE A 160 11.48 -21.17 4.52
CA ILE A 160 10.09 -20.86 4.17
C ILE A 160 10.03 -19.82 3.06
N PHE A 161 10.69 -18.67 3.23
CA PHE A 161 10.61 -17.60 2.23
C PHE A 161 11.40 -17.87 0.96
N HIS A 162 12.36 -18.78 0.96
CA HIS A 162 12.93 -19.31 -0.29
C HIS A 162 11.87 -20.08 -1.07
N GLN A 163 11.11 -20.96 -0.42
CA GLN A 163 10.03 -21.71 -1.07
C GLN A 163 8.90 -20.79 -1.56
N VAL A 164 8.54 -19.77 -0.78
CA VAL A 164 7.53 -18.77 -1.20
C VAL A 164 8.01 -18.00 -2.43
N ALA A 165 9.27 -17.59 -2.45
CA ALA A 165 9.87 -16.91 -3.59
C ALA A 165 9.87 -17.79 -4.85
N ASP A 166 10.27 -19.06 -4.73
CA ASP A 166 10.25 -20.00 -5.85
C ASP A 166 8.83 -20.21 -6.40
N MET A 167 7.82 -20.31 -5.52
CA MET A 167 6.42 -20.43 -5.94
C MET A 167 5.93 -19.16 -6.65
N ALA A 168 6.33 -17.99 -6.17
CA ALA A 168 5.93 -16.72 -6.77
C ALA A 168 6.57 -16.51 -8.15
N GLU A 169 7.84 -16.86 -8.31
CA GLU A 169 8.52 -16.81 -9.62
C GLU A 169 7.89 -17.80 -10.61
N TYR A 170 7.64 -19.04 -10.17
CA TYR A 170 6.94 -20.03 -10.98
C TYR A 170 5.57 -19.52 -11.46
N ALA A 171 4.76 -18.99 -10.54
CA ALA A 171 3.45 -18.42 -10.89
C ALA A 171 3.56 -17.28 -11.91
N ARG A 172 4.55 -16.39 -11.74
CA ARG A 172 4.81 -15.27 -12.65
C ARG A 172 5.15 -15.73 -14.05
N GLU A 173 6.05 -16.73 -14.16
CA GLU A 173 6.43 -17.32 -15.44
C GLU A 173 5.24 -17.98 -16.15
N GLU A 174 4.47 -18.80 -15.43
CA GLU A 174 3.30 -19.48 -15.99
C GLU A 174 2.20 -18.49 -16.43
N ILE A 175 1.90 -17.46 -15.62
CA ILE A 175 0.92 -16.44 -15.97
C ILE A 175 1.37 -15.67 -17.23
N ASN A 176 2.64 -15.30 -17.32
CA ASN A 176 3.18 -14.64 -18.51
C ASN A 176 3.15 -15.57 -19.74
N ALA A 177 3.35 -16.87 -19.55
CA ALA A 177 3.24 -17.88 -20.63
C ALA A 177 1.79 -18.06 -21.14
N ILE A 178 0.77 -17.86 -20.29
CA ILE A 178 -0.64 -17.82 -20.73
C ILE A 178 -0.80 -16.75 -21.82
N GLY A 179 -0.12 -15.58 -21.70
CA GLY A 179 -0.25 -14.41 -22.56
C GLY A 179 -1.53 -13.61 -22.32
N GLY A 180 -1.56 -12.35 -22.73
CA GLY A 180 -2.66 -11.40 -22.44
C GLY A 180 -2.68 -10.88 -21.01
N TYR A 181 -1.85 -11.41 -20.13
CA TYR A 181 -1.51 -10.88 -18.81
C TYR A 181 -0.06 -10.41 -18.79
N TYR A 182 0.25 -9.51 -17.88
CA TYR A 182 1.62 -9.17 -17.57
C TYR A 182 1.85 -9.25 -16.06
N ALA A 183 2.39 -10.37 -15.61
CA ALA A 183 2.84 -10.57 -14.25
C ALA A 183 4.23 -9.94 -14.11
N PHE A 184 4.30 -8.75 -13.50
CA PHE A 184 5.55 -7.98 -13.41
C PHE A 184 6.37 -8.33 -12.16
N GLY A 185 7.65 -8.00 -12.21
CA GLY A 185 8.60 -8.37 -11.18
C GLY A 185 9.89 -7.57 -11.22
N LYS A 186 11.02 -8.22 -11.01
CA LYS A 186 12.35 -7.59 -10.93
C LYS A 186 12.80 -6.88 -12.21
N GLU A 187 12.20 -7.15 -13.35
CA GLU A 187 12.48 -6.43 -14.59
C GLU A 187 12.10 -4.94 -14.54
N LEU A 188 11.25 -4.55 -13.58
CA LEU A 188 10.94 -3.14 -13.33
C LEU A 188 12.07 -2.38 -12.60
N VAL A 189 13.03 -3.08 -12.00
CA VAL A 189 14.12 -2.47 -11.23
C VAL A 189 14.94 -1.56 -12.13
N ASN A 190 14.96 -0.27 -11.81
CA ASN A 190 15.64 0.77 -12.58
C ASN A 190 16.70 1.53 -11.76
N GLY A 191 16.90 1.17 -10.49
CA GLY A 191 17.87 1.77 -9.59
C GLY A 191 17.47 3.16 -9.06
N ASN A 192 16.27 3.65 -9.35
CA ASN A 192 15.76 4.94 -8.90
C ASN A 192 14.37 4.80 -8.28
N SER A 193 13.28 4.96 -9.05
CA SER A 193 11.90 4.83 -8.57
C SER A 193 11.49 3.38 -8.27
N VAL A 194 12.18 2.41 -8.85
CA VAL A 194 12.14 0.99 -8.47
C VAL A 194 13.57 0.57 -8.13
N PHE A 195 13.92 0.67 -6.87
CA PHE A 195 15.28 0.32 -6.42
C PHE A 195 15.44 -1.17 -6.22
N ASP A 196 14.41 -1.83 -5.67
CA ASP A 196 14.32 -3.28 -5.52
C ASP A 196 12.87 -3.72 -5.63
N PHE A 197 12.62 -5.03 -5.68
CA PHE A 197 11.29 -5.60 -5.85
C PHE A 197 11.07 -6.81 -4.94
N ASP A 198 9.95 -6.83 -4.23
CA ASP A 198 9.52 -7.96 -3.42
C ASP A 198 8.87 -9.04 -4.30
N ILE A 199 9.63 -10.08 -4.59
CA ILE A 199 9.20 -11.17 -5.50
C ILE A 199 8.02 -11.98 -4.98
N THR A 200 7.70 -11.92 -3.68
CA THR A 200 6.54 -12.62 -3.08
C THR A 200 5.20 -11.96 -3.46
N LYS A 201 5.25 -10.74 -4.01
CA LYS A 201 4.09 -10.03 -4.54
C LYS A 201 3.84 -10.46 -5.98
N LEU A 202 2.82 -11.26 -6.18
CA LEU A 202 2.39 -11.68 -7.52
C LEU A 202 1.38 -10.66 -8.06
N SER A 203 1.91 -9.60 -8.66
CA SER A 203 1.15 -8.51 -9.26
C SER A 203 0.97 -8.77 -10.75
N VAL A 204 -0.27 -8.72 -11.24
CA VAL A 204 -0.61 -9.08 -12.62
C VAL A 204 -1.48 -7.99 -13.25
N HIS A 205 -1.00 -7.42 -14.33
CA HIS A 205 -1.77 -6.50 -15.17
C HIS A 205 -2.78 -7.27 -16.01
N THR A 206 -4.04 -6.79 -16.06
CA THR A 206 -5.16 -7.53 -16.67
C THR A 206 -5.85 -6.79 -17.82
N LEU A 207 -5.58 -5.50 -18.02
CA LEU A 207 -6.28 -4.71 -19.05
C LEU A 207 -6.06 -5.24 -20.48
N ASP A 208 -4.95 -5.91 -20.72
CA ASP A 208 -4.63 -6.47 -22.06
C ASP A 208 -5.58 -7.62 -22.48
N ILE A 209 -6.32 -8.21 -21.53
CA ILE A 209 -7.41 -9.15 -21.83
C ILE A 209 -8.79 -8.49 -21.90
N GLY A 210 -8.86 -7.17 -21.70
CA GLY A 210 -10.10 -6.40 -21.71
C GLY A 210 -10.91 -6.43 -20.41
N LEU A 211 -10.33 -6.92 -19.31
CA LEU A 211 -10.96 -6.94 -18.00
C LEU A 211 -10.20 -6.03 -17.02
N ALA A 212 -10.95 -5.28 -16.22
CA ALA A 212 -10.40 -4.58 -15.07
C ALA A 212 -9.94 -5.60 -14.00
N GLY A 213 -8.92 -5.24 -13.21
CA GLY A 213 -8.44 -6.12 -12.14
C GLY A 213 -9.52 -6.49 -11.15
N ILE A 214 -10.43 -5.55 -10.81
CA ILE A 214 -11.56 -5.83 -9.92
C ILE A 214 -12.54 -6.86 -10.53
N GLU A 215 -12.76 -6.84 -11.84
CA GLU A 215 -13.60 -7.83 -12.51
C GLU A 215 -12.95 -9.23 -12.45
N VAL A 216 -11.63 -9.32 -12.67
CA VAL A 216 -10.89 -10.59 -12.53
C VAL A 216 -10.91 -11.08 -11.09
N TYR A 217 -10.76 -10.18 -10.11
CA TYR A 217 -10.87 -10.50 -8.68
C TYR A 217 -12.24 -11.10 -8.34
N ASP A 218 -13.33 -10.48 -8.79
CA ASP A 218 -14.68 -10.97 -8.54
C ASP A 218 -14.92 -12.36 -9.20
N ILE A 219 -14.48 -12.54 -10.44
CA ILE A 219 -14.57 -13.85 -11.13
C ILE A 219 -13.79 -14.93 -10.38
N LEU A 220 -12.55 -14.64 -9.93
CA LEU A 220 -11.74 -15.58 -9.15
C LEU A 220 -12.44 -15.99 -7.85
N ARG A 221 -13.04 -15.04 -7.13
CA ARG A 221 -13.76 -15.30 -5.88
C ARG A 221 -15.04 -16.09 -6.13
N ASP A 222 -15.88 -15.65 -7.05
CA ASP A 222 -17.26 -16.13 -7.19
C ASP A 222 -17.37 -17.43 -8.00
N GLU A 223 -16.47 -17.65 -8.98
CA GLU A 223 -16.55 -18.81 -9.85
C GLU A 223 -15.47 -19.87 -9.57
N TYR A 224 -14.31 -19.46 -9.03
CA TYR A 224 -13.18 -20.39 -8.78
C TYR A 224 -12.90 -20.63 -7.30
N ASP A 225 -13.61 -19.93 -6.39
CA ASP A 225 -13.36 -20.02 -4.94
C ASP A 225 -11.88 -19.71 -4.60
N ILE A 226 -11.34 -18.66 -5.25
CA ILE A 226 -9.98 -18.17 -5.05
C ILE A 226 -10.04 -16.74 -4.54
N GLN A 227 -9.65 -16.53 -3.28
CA GLN A 227 -9.55 -15.23 -2.66
C GLN A 227 -8.10 -14.73 -2.77
N ILE A 228 -7.86 -13.76 -3.64
CA ILE A 228 -6.60 -13.01 -3.72
C ILE A 228 -6.67 -11.76 -2.84
N GLU A 229 -5.57 -11.00 -2.75
CA GLU A 229 -5.49 -9.82 -1.88
C GLU A 229 -6.45 -8.72 -2.34
N PHE A 230 -6.37 -8.29 -3.59
CA PHE A 230 -7.31 -7.35 -4.20
C PHE A 230 -7.21 -7.32 -5.73
N GLY A 231 -8.18 -6.63 -6.36
CA GLY A 231 -8.11 -6.14 -7.71
C GLY A 231 -8.36 -4.63 -7.75
N ASP A 232 -7.58 -3.90 -8.53
CA ASP A 232 -7.84 -2.49 -8.87
C ASP A 232 -8.33 -2.34 -10.32
N ILE A 233 -8.20 -1.14 -10.88
CA ILE A 233 -8.66 -0.87 -12.25
C ILE A 233 -7.83 -1.66 -13.27
N GLY A 234 -6.50 -1.74 -13.09
CA GLY A 234 -5.58 -2.31 -14.06
C GLY A 234 -4.97 -3.65 -13.68
N ASN A 235 -5.02 -4.01 -12.41
CA ASN A 235 -4.19 -5.06 -11.88
C ASN A 235 -4.92 -5.91 -10.83
N ILE A 236 -4.46 -7.14 -10.67
CA ILE A 236 -4.74 -7.96 -9.50
C ILE A 236 -3.45 -8.18 -8.70
N LEU A 237 -3.58 -8.38 -7.39
CA LEU A 237 -2.50 -8.75 -6.50
C LEU A 237 -2.84 -10.03 -5.75
N ALA A 238 -2.01 -11.05 -5.89
CA ALA A 238 -1.96 -12.20 -5.00
C ALA A 238 -0.71 -12.08 -4.12
N TYR A 239 -0.90 -12.16 -2.81
CA TYR A 239 0.18 -12.07 -1.85
C TYR A 239 0.53 -13.46 -1.33
N LEU A 240 1.63 -14.04 -1.82
CA LEU A 240 2.08 -15.34 -1.37
C LEU A 240 2.77 -15.22 -0.01
N SER A 241 2.42 -16.10 0.91
CA SER A 241 2.88 -16.08 2.29
C SER A 241 3.27 -17.47 2.80
N ILE A 242 3.59 -17.59 4.07
CA ILE A 242 4.03 -18.85 4.68
C ILE A 242 2.93 -19.95 4.70
N GLY A 243 1.68 -19.59 4.45
CA GLY A 243 0.54 -20.52 4.47
C GLY A 243 0.24 -21.14 3.12
N ASP A 244 0.78 -20.59 2.04
CA ASP A 244 0.44 -21.00 0.69
C ASP A 244 1.21 -22.25 0.25
N ARG A 245 0.58 -23.05 -0.59
CA ARG A 245 1.13 -24.29 -1.15
C ARG A 245 1.07 -24.26 -2.67
N ALA A 246 1.92 -25.02 -3.31
CA ALA A 246 1.99 -25.11 -4.76
C ALA A 246 0.62 -25.41 -5.42
N GLN A 247 -0.23 -26.20 -4.76
CA GLN A 247 -1.56 -26.52 -5.27
C GLN A 247 -2.48 -25.30 -5.40
N GLU A 248 -2.44 -24.36 -4.45
CA GLU A 248 -3.21 -23.11 -4.52
C GLU A 248 -2.70 -22.21 -5.64
N VAL A 249 -1.39 -22.17 -5.85
CA VAL A 249 -0.76 -21.45 -6.95
C VAL A 249 -1.17 -22.02 -8.31
N GLU A 250 -1.14 -23.34 -8.46
CA GLU A 250 -1.60 -24.04 -9.69
C GLU A 250 -3.08 -23.76 -9.99
N ARG A 251 -3.93 -23.71 -8.96
CA ARG A 251 -5.34 -23.34 -9.12
C ARG A 251 -5.49 -21.94 -9.66
N LEU A 252 -4.74 -20.96 -9.12
CA LEU A 252 -4.75 -19.58 -9.58
C LEU A 252 -4.32 -19.47 -11.05
N VAL A 253 -3.20 -20.10 -11.43
CA VAL A 253 -2.69 -20.11 -12.80
C VAL A 253 -3.73 -20.71 -13.75
N SER A 254 -4.32 -21.86 -13.38
CA SER A 254 -5.35 -22.53 -14.18
C SER A 254 -6.62 -21.68 -14.34
N ALA A 255 -7.06 -21.01 -13.28
CA ALA A 255 -8.22 -20.11 -13.31
C ALA A 255 -7.97 -18.92 -14.23
N LEU A 256 -6.79 -18.27 -14.15
CA LEU A 256 -6.42 -17.17 -15.03
C LEU A 256 -6.37 -17.58 -16.50
N ALA A 257 -5.86 -18.79 -16.81
CA ALA A 257 -5.87 -19.32 -18.16
C ALA A 257 -7.31 -19.52 -18.70
N GLU A 258 -8.22 -20.00 -17.86
CA GLU A 258 -9.62 -20.17 -18.25
C GLU A 258 -10.35 -18.82 -18.38
N ILE A 259 -10.13 -17.86 -17.47
CA ILE A 259 -10.68 -16.51 -17.54
C ILE A 259 -10.27 -15.86 -18.87
N ARG A 260 -8.99 -15.89 -19.22
CA ARG A 260 -8.56 -15.38 -20.52
C ARG A 260 -9.32 -16.02 -21.68
N ARG A 261 -9.44 -17.35 -21.72
CA ARG A 261 -10.13 -18.07 -22.80
C ARG A 261 -11.59 -17.67 -22.93
N ARG A 262 -12.26 -17.36 -21.81
CA ARG A 262 -13.70 -17.06 -21.75
C ARG A 262 -14.04 -15.60 -22.05
N PHE A 263 -13.19 -14.66 -21.60
CA PHE A 263 -13.52 -13.25 -21.52
C PHE A 263 -12.63 -12.34 -22.37
N GLN A 264 -11.61 -12.88 -23.06
CA GLN A 264 -10.71 -12.03 -23.83
C GLN A 264 -11.50 -11.19 -24.84
N THR A 265 -11.38 -9.87 -24.69
CA THR A 265 -11.93 -8.86 -25.62
C THR A 265 -10.79 -7.92 -26.03
N ASP A 266 -11.00 -7.17 -27.13
CA ASP A 266 -10.06 -6.10 -27.48
C ASP A 266 -10.12 -5.02 -26.39
N GLY A 267 -9.00 -4.79 -25.67
CA GLY A 267 -8.89 -3.90 -24.52
C GLY A 267 -9.03 -2.38 -24.80
N SER A 268 -9.69 -2.01 -25.90
CA SER A 268 -9.92 -0.63 -26.26
C SER A 268 -11.01 0.00 -25.37
N GLY A 269 -10.64 0.95 -24.54
CA GLY A 269 -11.58 1.79 -23.78
C GLY A 269 -11.43 1.78 -22.26
N LEU A 270 -10.41 1.09 -21.71
CA LEU A 270 -10.11 1.18 -20.28
C LEU A 270 -9.13 2.34 -20.05
N LEU A 271 -9.54 3.30 -19.21
CA LEU A 271 -8.73 4.47 -18.89
C LEU A 271 -7.52 4.07 -18.05
N SER A 272 -6.33 4.53 -18.44
CA SER A 272 -5.19 4.54 -17.54
C SER A 272 -5.46 5.52 -16.40
N GLN A 273 -5.13 5.13 -15.18
CA GLN A 273 -5.26 6.00 -14.01
C GLN A 273 -4.22 7.12 -14.12
N GLU A 274 -4.67 8.38 -14.19
CA GLU A 274 -3.78 9.53 -14.03
C GLU A 274 -3.58 9.82 -12.53
N TYR A 275 -2.34 10.14 -12.16
CA TYR A 275 -2.03 10.58 -10.81
C TYR A 275 -2.59 11.99 -10.58
N ILE A 276 -3.37 12.15 -9.52
CA ILE A 276 -3.92 13.44 -9.11
C ILE A 276 -3.06 14.00 -7.98
N ASP A 277 -2.41 15.14 -8.22
CA ASP A 277 -1.57 15.78 -7.21
C ASP A 277 -2.43 16.47 -6.14
N PRO A 278 -2.31 16.09 -4.84
CA PRO A 278 -3.16 16.66 -3.80
C PRO A 278 -2.82 18.13 -3.54
N GLN A 279 -3.85 18.99 -3.53
CA GLN A 279 -3.73 20.41 -3.21
C GLN A 279 -4.01 20.65 -1.74
N VAL A 280 -2.97 20.61 -0.90
CA VAL A 280 -3.09 20.82 0.54
C VAL A 280 -3.32 22.32 0.85
N VAL A 281 -4.45 22.65 1.49
CA VAL A 281 -4.86 24.00 1.88
C VAL A 281 -4.61 24.26 3.37
N THR A 282 -4.86 23.26 4.20
CA THR A 282 -4.66 23.33 5.65
C THR A 282 -4.23 21.96 6.21
N SER A 283 -3.78 21.92 7.46
CA SER A 283 -3.37 20.66 8.05
C SER A 283 -4.56 19.69 8.19
N PRO A 284 -4.34 18.37 8.09
CA PRO A 284 -5.41 17.39 8.28
C PRO A 284 -6.07 17.49 9.66
N GLN A 285 -5.33 17.87 10.70
CA GLN A 285 -5.88 18.06 12.04
C GLN A 285 -6.83 19.25 12.10
N GLU A 286 -6.42 20.40 11.58
CA GLU A 286 -7.27 21.61 11.56
C GLU A 286 -8.54 21.34 10.75
N ALA A 287 -8.43 20.72 9.58
CA ALA A 287 -9.58 20.40 8.74
C ALA A 287 -10.57 19.42 9.40
N PHE A 288 -10.04 18.41 10.08
CA PHE A 288 -10.87 17.39 10.73
C PHE A 288 -11.73 17.94 11.88
N TYR A 289 -11.18 18.90 12.64
CA TYR A 289 -11.86 19.50 13.81
C TYR A 289 -12.57 20.82 13.52
N ALA A 290 -12.43 21.37 12.31
CA ALA A 290 -13.09 22.61 11.94
C ALA A 290 -14.62 22.43 11.74
N ASP A 291 -15.35 23.54 11.74
CA ASP A 291 -16.76 23.56 11.38
C ASP A 291 -16.92 23.14 9.92
N LYS A 292 -17.89 22.26 9.67
CA LYS A 292 -18.13 21.67 8.37
C LYS A 292 -19.61 21.66 7.99
N CYS A 293 -19.86 21.60 6.70
CA CYS A 293 -21.19 21.40 6.15
C CYS A 293 -21.17 20.30 5.08
N SER A 294 -22.28 19.59 4.99
CA SER A 294 -22.46 18.54 3.99
C SER A 294 -23.06 19.12 2.70
N LEU A 295 -22.41 18.91 1.57
CA LEU A 295 -22.86 19.34 0.24
C LEU A 295 -23.02 18.14 -0.70
N PRO A 296 -23.91 18.21 -1.72
CA PRO A 296 -23.93 17.23 -2.80
C PRO A 296 -22.54 17.11 -3.46
N LEU A 297 -22.15 15.90 -3.86
CA LEU A 297 -20.80 15.60 -4.32
C LEU A 297 -20.27 16.62 -5.35
N ARG A 298 -21.01 16.90 -6.40
CA ARG A 298 -20.59 17.84 -7.46
C ARG A 298 -20.56 19.32 -7.01
N GLU A 299 -21.29 19.69 -5.95
CA GLU A 299 -21.27 21.05 -5.41
C GLU A 299 -20.06 21.29 -4.50
N THR A 300 -19.24 20.27 -4.25
CA THR A 300 -18.02 20.36 -3.42
C THR A 300 -16.80 20.80 -4.23
N GLU A 301 -16.88 20.92 -5.53
CA GLU A 301 -15.77 21.39 -6.38
C GLU A 301 -15.23 22.72 -5.89
N GLY A 302 -13.89 22.82 -5.81
CA GLY A 302 -13.17 23.98 -5.30
C GLY A 302 -13.17 24.14 -3.79
N LYS A 303 -14.00 23.39 -3.05
CA LYS A 303 -14.05 23.44 -1.59
C LYS A 303 -12.91 22.61 -0.95
N VAL A 304 -12.69 22.82 0.36
CA VAL A 304 -11.70 22.08 1.14
C VAL A 304 -12.40 20.95 1.87
N CYS A 305 -11.92 19.73 1.68
CA CYS A 305 -12.50 18.53 2.28
C CYS A 305 -12.20 18.45 3.79
N SER A 306 -13.15 17.91 4.57
CA SER A 306 -12.97 17.59 5.98
C SER A 306 -12.95 16.10 6.28
N GLU A 307 -13.05 15.26 5.27
CA GLU A 307 -13.14 13.80 5.37
C GLU A 307 -12.04 13.11 4.57
N PHE A 308 -11.79 11.84 4.91
CA PHE A 308 -11.05 10.96 4.01
C PHE A 308 -12.00 10.36 2.98
N VAL A 309 -11.57 10.27 1.73
CA VAL A 309 -12.21 9.46 0.69
C VAL A 309 -11.17 8.47 0.20
N MET A 310 -11.41 7.19 0.43
CA MET A 310 -10.47 6.12 0.13
C MET A 310 -11.13 5.09 -0.78
N CYS A 311 -10.40 4.61 -1.78
CA CYS A 311 -10.78 3.43 -2.52
C CYS A 311 -10.21 2.20 -1.80
N TYR A 312 -11.05 1.26 -1.42
CA TYR A 312 -10.62 0.08 -0.69
C TYR A 312 -11.01 -1.22 -1.43
N PRO A 313 -10.10 -2.16 -1.54
CA PRO A 313 -8.67 -2.13 -1.22
C PRO A 313 -7.86 -1.25 -2.20
N PRO A 314 -6.66 -0.78 -1.81
CA PRO A 314 -5.96 -1.00 -0.54
C PRO A 314 -6.25 0.07 0.54
N GLY A 315 -7.12 1.03 0.32
CA GLY A 315 -7.42 2.10 1.27
C GLY A 315 -6.51 3.33 1.15
N ILE A 316 -5.98 3.57 -0.04
CA ILE A 316 -5.21 4.78 -0.34
C ILE A 316 -6.18 5.97 -0.43
N PRO A 317 -5.92 7.07 0.30
CA PRO A 317 -6.75 8.26 0.17
C PRO A 317 -6.66 8.86 -1.24
N ILE A 318 -7.83 9.05 -1.85
CA ILE A 318 -8.01 9.87 -3.06
C ILE A 318 -8.09 11.33 -2.64
N LEU A 319 -8.62 11.56 -1.42
CA LEU A 319 -8.82 12.86 -0.84
C LEU A 319 -8.65 12.75 0.69
N ALA A 320 -7.89 13.66 1.28
CA ALA A 320 -7.70 13.74 2.73
C ALA A 320 -8.25 15.05 3.31
N PRO A 321 -8.54 15.11 4.62
CA PRO A 321 -8.93 16.36 5.26
C PRO A 321 -7.89 17.46 5.03
N GLY A 322 -8.36 18.64 4.62
CA GLY A 322 -7.49 19.79 4.35
C GLY A 322 -7.07 19.94 2.90
N GLU A 323 -7.45 19.02 2.03
CA GLU A 323 -7.17 19.08 0.60
C GLU A 323 -8.33 19.71 -0.16
N ARG A 324 -8.00 20.37 -1.28
CA ARG A 324 -8.97 20.97 -2.20
C ARG A 324 -9.56 19.91 -3.11
N ILE A 325 -10.87 19.91 -3.22
CA ILE A 325 -11.61 19.02 -4.11
C ILE A 325 -11.56 19.61 -5.53
N THR A 326 -10.91 18.91 -6.47
CA THR A 326 -10.84 19.30 -7.87
C THR A 326 -11.87 18.54 -8.71
N ALA A 327 -12.16 19.04 -9.93
CA ALA A 327 -13.03 18.35 -10.87
C ALA A 327 -12.50 16.94 -11.20
N GLU A 328 -11.17 16.78 -11.35
CA GLU A 328 -10.52 15.50 -11.64
C GLU A 328 -10.74 14.49 -10.51
N ILE A 329 -10.66 14.93 -9.24
CA ILE A 329 -10.96 14.09 -8.08
C ILE A 329 -12.41 13.61 -8.11
N LEU A 330 -13.35 14.49 -8.42
CA LEU A 330 -14.78 14.15 -8.52
C LEU A 330 -15.06 13.15 -9.65
N ASP A 331 -14.45 13.37 -10.81
CA ASP A 331 -14.56 12.46 -11.96
C ASP A 331 -13.98 11.07 -11.63
N TYR A 332 -12.84 11.04 -10.92
CA TYR A 332 -12.24 9.78 -10.46
C TYR A 332 -13.15 9.05 -9.46
N ILE A 333 -13.71 9.75 -8.47
CA ILE A 333 -14.65 9.15 -7.49
C ILE A 333 -15.85 8.53 -8.21
N GLU A 334 -16.47 9.25 -9.15
CA GLU A 334 -17.62 8.73 -9.89
C GLU A 334 -17.25 7.55 -10.79
N TYR A 335 -16.10 7.62 -11.46
CA TYR A 335 -15.59 6.51 -12.27
C TYR A 335 -15.33 5.25 -11.42
N ALA A 336 -14.65 5.38 -10.29
CA ALA A 336 -14.38 4.27 -9.38
C ALA A 336 -15.69 3.64 -8.85
N LYS A 337 -16.67 4.46 -8.49
CA LYS A 337 -18.00 3.99 -8.09
C LYS A 337 -18.71 3.23 -9.22
N ALA A 338 -18.67 3.75 -10.44
CA ALA A 338 -19.27 3.11 -11.61
C ALA A 338 -18.64 1.76 -11.96
N LYS A 339 -17.35 1.56 -11.60
CA LYS A 339 -16.63 0.30 -11.72
C LYS A 339 -16.82 -0.65 -10.54
N GLY A 340 -17.63 -0.27 -9.55
CA GLY A 340 -17.90 -1.12 -8.39
C GLY A 340 -16.82 -1.11 -7.32
N CYS A 341 -15.84 -0.19 -7.38
CA CYS A 341 -14.85 -0.05 -6.32
C CYS A 341 -15.51 0.35 -4.99
N ASN A 342 -15.12 -0.33 -3.92
CA ASN A 342 -15.63 -0.01 -2.60
C ASN A 342 -14.96 1.26 -2.08
N MET A 343 -15.77 2.30 -1.84
CA MET A 343 -15.28 3.57 -1.33
C MET A 343 -15.60 3.68 0.16
N THR A 344 -14.60 4.12 0.95
CA THR A 344 -14.73 4.22 2.41
C THR A 344 -14.19 5.55 2.92
N GLY A 345 -14.58 5.90 4.16
CA GLY A 345 -14.08 7.09 4.87
C GLY A 345 -15.09 8.20 5.05
N PRO A 346 -15.90 8.58 4.05
CA PRO A 346 -16.93 9.60 4.24
C PRO A 346 -18.03 9.20 5.21
N GLU A 347 -18.67 10.20 5.82
CA GLU A 347 -19.86 10.01 6.66
C GLU A 347 -21.03 9.45 5.86
N ASP A 348 -21.20 9.87 4.60
CA ASP A 348 -22.13 9.28 3.65
C ASP A 348 -21.47 8.09 2.92
N PRO A 349 -21.87 6.84 3.22
CA PRO A 349 -21.25 5.66 2.61
C PRO A 349 -21.50 5.54 1.11
N ASP A 350 -22.57 6.15 0.61
CA ASP A 350 -22.90 6.16 -0.82
C ASP A 350 -22.16 7.27 -1.58
N ILE A 351 -21.48 8.16 -0.86
CA ILE A 351 -20.77 9.34 -1.38
C ILE A 351 -21.65 10.12 -2.39
N LEU A 352 -22.88 10.37 -2.02
CA LEU A 352 -23.75 11.32 -2.71
C LEU A 352 -23.47 12.75 -2.21
N ARG A 353 -22.91 12.84 -1.01
CA ARG A 353 -22.55 14.08 -0.32
C ARG A 353 -21.16 13.95 0.31
N LEU A 354 -20.46 15.08 0.44
CA LEU A 354 -19.20 15.16 1.20
C LEU A 354 -19.25 16.32 2.19
N ASN A 355 -18.55 16.16 3.30
CA ASN A 355 -18.36 17.23 4.27
C ASN A 355 -17.17 18.11 3.86
N VAL A 356 -17.42 19.41 3.78
CA VAL A 356 -16.44 20.44 3.43
C VAL A 356 -16.36 21.49 4.52
N LEU A 357 -15.22 22.20 4.61
CA LEU A 357 -15.03 23.27 5.59
C LEU A 357 -15.97 24.44 5.31
N THR A 358 -16.56 25.02 6.39
CA THR A 358 -17.34 26.26 6.28
C THR A 358 -16.40 27.46 6.27
N GLY A 359 -16.64 28.42 5.35
CA GLY A 359 -15.95 29.72 5.35
C GLY A 359 -14.51 29.73 4.84
N ARG A 360 -14.03 28.66 4.22
CA ARG A 360 -12.76 28.61 3.46
C ARG A 360 -13.07 28.30 1.99
N GLU A 361 -12.89 29.29 1.12
CA GLU A 361 -12.92 29.15 -0.33
C GLU A 361 -11.55 28.80 -0.88
#